data_0695d43a08b5364bb646329be8a55707
#
_entry.id   0695d43a08b5364bb646329be8a55707
#
_cell.length_a   1.000
_cell.length_b   1.000
_cell.length_c   1.000
_cell.angle_alpha   90.00
_cell.angle_beta   90.00
_cell.angle_gamma   90.00
#
_symmetry.space_group_name_H-M   'P 1'
#
loop_
_entity.id
_entity.type
_entity.pdbx_description
1 polymer ?
#
loop_
_entity_poly.entity_id
_entity_poly.type
_entity_poly.pdbx_seq_one_letter_code
_entity_poly.pdbx_strand_id
1 'polypeptide(L)'
;MLKTCLAALLLTPLLWAAPTSSPAIDAGHGLQLTVQMVSPTAAECDLQIICVFKHNPAGDKYIEAMQEFDDKVGHLVSQLRNDGQFVGELGETLLFNSPENSITPPRVLLIGLGEEKQISLDSLRLVGRVALREAVRLRAARVSFAPTIRDQGNTTLDVGDGDAAVAEQLVKAYDTEKRLQARGLSPEFSLKSWVIDAGPKFFESATTKVSQAVQQAR
;
A
#
# COMPACT_ATOMS: atom_id res chain seq x y z
N MET A 1 -29.70 -29.47 51.88
CA MET A 1 -29.21 -28.11 51.62
C MET A 1 -28.12 -28.19 50.57
N LEU A 2 -28.47 -28.00 49.29
CA LEU A 2 -27.57 -28.03 48.17
C LEU A 2 -27.10 -26.59 47.89
N LYS A 3 -25.80 -26.28 48.03
CA LYS A 3 -25.24 -24.98 47.70
C LYS A 3 -24.79 -25.02 46.23
N THR A 4 -25.52 -24.35 45.36
CA THR A 4 -25.18 -24.14 43.96
C THR A 4 -24.15 -23.02 43.89
N CYS A 5 -22.88 -23.34 43.55
CA CYS A 5 -21.88 -22.35 43.21
C CYS A 5 -22.08 -21.92 41.76
N LEU A 6 -22.48 -20.67 41.54
CA LEU A 6 -22.55 -20.02 40.24
C LEU A 6 -21.13 -19.52 39.90
N ALA A 7 -20.45 -20.18 38.98
CA ALA A 7 -19.19 -19.69 38.43
C ALA A 7 -19.48 -18.63 37.37
N ALA A 8 -19.20 -17.37 37.66
CA ALA A 8 -19.25 -16.29 36.69
C ALA A 8 -18.04 -16.38 35.76
N LEU A 9 -18.27 -16.75 34.49
CA LEU A 9 -17.25 -16.65 33.43
C LEU A 9 -17.04 -15.16 33.11
N LEU A 10 -15.90 -14.62 33.52
CA LEU A 10 -15.42 -13.30 33.08
C LEU A 10 -14.93 -13.42 31.64
N LEU A 11 -15.76 -13.04 30.67
CA LEU A 11 -15.31 -12.80 29.30
C LEU A 11 -14.45 -11.52 29.31
N THR A 12 -13.13 -11.68 29.29
CA THR A 12 -12.21 -10.57 28.99
C THR A 12 -12.35 -10.24 27.50
N PRO A 13 -12.70 -9.00 27.12
CA PRO A 13 -12.69 -8.62 25.71
C PRO A 13 -11.25 -8.69 25.19
N LEU A 14 -11.03 -9.43 24.11
CA LEU A 14 -9.78 -9.41 23.36
C LEU A 14 -9.65 -8.00 22.76
N LEU A 15 -8.89 -7.13 23.42
CA LEU A 15 -8.49 -5.84 22.86
C LEU A 15 -7.57 -6.11 21.67
N TRP A 16 -8.11 -6.04 20.47
CA TRP A 16 -7.32 -6.01 19.25
C TRP A 16 -6.48 -4.72 19.29
N ALA A 17 -5.19 -4.84 19.45
CA ALA A 17 -4.31 -3.69 19.44
C ALA A 17 -4.39 -3.02 18.04
N ALA A 18 -4.71 -1.73 18.00
CA ALA A 18 -4.67 -0.96 16.76
C ALA A 18 -3.25 -1.02 16.15
N PRO A 19 -3.12 -1.02 14.82
CA PRO A 19 -1.82 -1.02 14.18
C PRO A 19 -0.99 0.19 14.63
N THR A 20 0.30 -0.01 14.84
CA THR A 20 1.21 1.09 15.17
C THR A 20 1.28 2.03 13.98
N SER A 21 0.96 3.31 14.23
CA SER A 21 0.87 4.35 13.20
C SER A 21 1.74 5.56 13.58
N SER A 22 2.36 6.18 12.59
CA SER A 22 3.00 7.48 12.75
C SER A 22 1.95 8.57 13.04
N PRO A 23 2.36 9.75 13.56
CA PRO A 23 1.53 10.94 13.47
C PRO A 23 1.10 11.21 12.02
N ALA A 24 -0.09 11.79 11.85
CA ALA A 24 -0.57 12.18 10.52
C ALA A 24 0.28 13.35 9.98
N ILE A 25 0.68 13.23 8.73
CA ILE A 25 1.46 14.21 7.99
C ILE A 25 0.51 14.89 7.00
N ASP A 26 0.34 16.20 7.12
CA ASP A 26 -0.46 16.96 6.15
C ASP A 26 0.25 16.99 4.79
N ALA A 27 -0.34 16.37 3.79
CA ALA A 27 0.17 16.31 2.41
C ALA A 27 -0.41 17.43 1.50
N GLY A 28 -1.13 18.39 2.08
CA GLY A 28 -1.78 19.48 1.36
C GLY A 28 -3.19 19.13 0.89
N HIS A 29 -4.00 20.16 0.62
CA HIS A 29 -5.38 20.03 0.12
C HIS A 29 -6.28 19.06 0.94
N GLY A 30 -5.99 18.91 2.26
CA GLY A 30 -6.76 18.05 3.16
C GLY A 30 -6.40 16.56 3.11
N LEU A 31 -5.39 16.16 2.34
CA LEU A 31 -4.88 14.79 2.33
C LEU A 31 -3.99 14.56 3.56
N GLN A 32 -4.29 13.51 4.32
CA GLN A 32 -3.47 13.05 5.44
C GLN A 32 -2.69 11.80 5.05
N LEU A 33 -1.38 11.82 5.27
CA LEU A 33 -0.49 10.69 5.03
C LEU A 33 0.02 10.14 6.36
N THR A 34 0.06 8.81 6.48
CA THR A 34 0.64 8.12 7.65
C THR A 34 1.51 6.96 7.19
N VAL A 35 2.48 6.57 8.01
CA VAL A 35 3.17 5.29 7.90
C VAL A 35 2.60 4.36 8.96
N GLN A 36 2.27 3.12 8.61
CA GLN A 36 1.66 2.16 9.54
C GLN A 36 2.33 0.79 9.46
N MET A 37 2.44 0.13 10.62
CA MET A 37 2.76 -1.29 10.68
C MET A 37 1.47 -2.09 10.46
N VAL A 38 1.13 -2.31 9.21
CA VAL A 38 -0.07 -3.05 8.81
C VAL A 38 0.26 -3.99 7.66
N SER A 39 -0.34 -5.18 7.66
CA SER A 39 -0.27 -6.08 6.50
C SER A 39 -1.19 -5.57 5.38
N PRO A 40 -0.80 -5.66 4.10
CA PRO A 40 -1.66 -5.34 2.97
C PRO A 40 -3.00 -6.10 3.00
N THR A 41 -3.05 -7.26 3.65
CA THR A 41 -4.26 -8.07 3.77
C THR A 41 -5.23 -7.58 4.83
N ALA A 42 -4.78 -6.72 5.76
CA ALA A 42 -5.53 -6.25 6.92
C ALA A 42 -5.77 -4.73 6.93
N ALA A 43 -5.28 -4.00 5.95
CA ALA A 43 -5.41 -2.55 5.89
C ALA A 43 -6.87 -2.12 5.71
N GLU A 44 -7.34 -1.20 6.55
CA GLU A 44 -8.70 -0.63 6.48
C GLU A 44 -8.76 0.52 5.48
N CYS A 45 -8.87 0.20 4.19
CA CYS A 45 -8.85 1.16 3.09
C CYS A 45 -9.91 0.81 2.03
N ASP A 46 -10.12 1.71 1.06
CA ASP A 46 -11.00 1.50 -0.09
C ASP A 46 -10.25 0.89 -1.27
N LEU A 47 -8.92 1.08 -1.28
CA LEU A 47 -8.01 0.60 -2.30
C LEU A 47 -6.66 0.24 -1.66
N GLN A 48 -6.27 -1.01 -1.74
CA GLN A 48 -4.91 -1.46 -1.45
C GLN A 48 -4.09 -1.43 -2.73
N ILE A 49 -2.93 -0.78 -2.70
CA ILE A 49 -1.97 -0.79 -3.78
C ILE A 49 -0.79 -1.68 -3.38
N ILE A 50 -0.41 -2.60 -4.25
CA ILE A 50 0.71 -3.53 -4.05
C ILE A 50 1.63 -3.45 -5.25
N CYS A 51 2.92 -3.29 -5.01
CA CYS A 51 3.92 -3.22 -6.07
C CYS A 51 4.55 -4.59 -6.32
N VAL A 52 4.78 -4.93 -7.59
CA VAL A 52 5.31 -6.24 -7.97
C VAL A 52 6.41 -6.07 -9.02
N PHE A 53 7.55 -6.73 -8.82
CA PHE A 53 8.61 -6.75 -9.84
C PHE A 53 8.17 -7.47 -11.12
N LYS A 54 8.85 -7.24 -12.21
CA LYS A 54 8.61 -7.97 -13.45
C LYS A 54 8.72 -9.48 -13.22
N HIS A 55 7.81 -10.22 -13.86
CA HIS A 55 7.73 -11.66 -13.76
C HIS A 55 9.05 -12.34 -14.13
N ASN A 56 9.51 -13.21 -13.25
CA ASN A 56 10.67 -14.07 -13.51
C ASN A 56 10.18 -15.44 -14.00
N PRO A 57 10.46 -15.83 -15.25
CA PRO A 57 10.05 -17.14 -15.78
C PRO A 57 10.61 -18.33 -15.01
N ALA A 58 11.67 -18.14 -14.22
CA ALA A 58 12.19 -19.18 -13.31
C ALA A 58 11.41 -19.29 -11.99
N GLY A 59 10.40 -18.46 -11.80
CA GLY A 59 9.56 -18.35 -10.60
C GLY A 59 9.79 -17.04 -9.87
N ASP A 60 8.68 -16.42 -9.48
CA ASP A 60 8.71 -15.23 -8.64
C ASP A 60 9.06 -15.61 -7.20
N LYS A 61 9.72 -14.70 -6.51
CA LYS A 61 10.03 -14.86 -5.09
C LYS A 61 9.05 -14.06 -4.26
N TYR A 62 8.20 -14.75 -3.51
CA TYR A 62 7.31 -14.14 -2.53
C TYR A 62 7.67 -14.64 -1.13
N ILE A 63 7.83 -13.71 -0.19
CA ILE A 63 8.05 -13.97 1.23
C ILE A 63 7.22 -12.99 2.06
N GLU A 64 7.07 -13.25 3.34
CA GLU A 64 6.41 -12.37 4.32
C GLU A 64 5.04 -11.85 3.80
N ALA A 65 4.84 -10.53 3.75
CA ALA A 65 3.56 -9.94 3.41
C ALA A 65 3.10 -10.24 1.97
N MET A 66 4.01 -10.35 1.01
CA MET A 66 3.63 -10.70 -0.37
C MET A 66 3.19 -12.15 -0.50
N GLN A 67 3.85 -13.07 0.20
CA GLN A 67 3.43 -14.48 0.25
C GLN A 67 2.07 -14.61 0.93
N GLU A 68 1.89 -13.98 2.11
CA GLU A 68 0.60 -13.95 2.80
C GLU A 68 -0.53 -13.43 1.91
N PHE A 69 -0.24 -12.36 1.16
CA PHE A 69 -1.23 -11.75 0.27
C PHE A 69 -1.64 -12.71 -0.85
N ASP A 70 -0.68 -13.29 -1.58
CA ASP A 70 -0.98 -14.20 -2.70
C ASP A 70 -1.72 -15.46 -2.22
N ASP A 71 -1.32 -16.02 -1.07
CA ASP A 71 -2.02 -17.15 -0.44
C ASP A 71 -3.48 -16.82 -0.12
N LYS A 72 -3.75 -15.66 0.49
CA LYS A 72 -5.10 -15.25 0.88
C LYS A 72 -6.02 -14.94 -0.30
N VAL A 73 -5.47 -14.47 -1.42
CA VAL A 73 -6.26 -14.25 -2.64
C VAL A 73 -6.32 -15.50 -3.54
N GLY A 74 -5.91 -16.67 -3.02
CA GLY A 74 -5.99 -17.95 -3.73
C GLY A 74 -4.96 -18.09 -4.85
N HIS A 75 -3.77 -17.55 -4.66
CA HIS A 75 -2.66 -17.52 -5.62
C HIS A 75 -3.00 -16.79 -6.94
N LEU A 76 -3.95 -15.85 -6.87
CA LEU A 76 -4.41 -15.11 -8.05
C LEU A 76 -3.26 -14.34 -8.73
N VAL A 77 -2.38 -13.71 -7.93
CA VAL A 77 -1.26 -12.93 -8.49
C VAL A 77 -0.30 -13.85 -9.23
N SER A 78 0.09 -14.96 -8.62
CA SER A 78 0.96 -15.97 -9.25
C SER A 78 0.34 -16.53 -10.53
N GLN A 79 -0.96 -16.81 -10.56
CA GLN A 79 -1.68 -17.28 -11.74
C GLN A 79 -1.66 -16.25 -12.87
N LEU A 80 -2.06 -15.00 -12.61
CA LEU A 80 -2.08 -13.92 -13.59
C LEU A 80 -0.70 -13.70 -14.24
N ARG A 81 0.36 -13.86 -13.46
CA ARG A 81 1.73 -13.68 -13.92
C ARG A 81 2.20 -14.86 -14.77
N ASN A 82 1.95 -16.10 -14.34
CA ASN A 82 2.27 -17.30 -15.10
C ASN A 82 1.53 -17.34 -16.45
N ASP A 83 0.30 -16.81 -16.50
CA ASP A 83 -0.52 -16.72 -17.69
C ASP A 83 -0.17 -15.51 -18.58
N GLY A 84 0.79 -14.67 -18.17
CA GLY A 84 1.21 -13.47 -18.90
C GLY A 84 0.16 -12.36 -18.92
N GLN A 85 -0.86 -12.42 -18.04
CA GLN A 85 -1.92 -11.40 -17.96
C GLN A 85 -1.50 -10.16 -17.17
N PHE A 86 -0.49 -10.28 -16.32
CA PHE A 86 0.17 -9.19 -15.64
C PHE A 86 1.66 -9.50 -15.52
N VAL A 87 2.47 -8.78 -16.29
CA VAL A 87 3.93 -9.03 -16.34
C VAL A 87 4.67 -8.28 -15.25
N GLY A 88 4.18 -7.12 -14.82
CA GLY A 88 4.84 -6.26 -13.86
C GLY A 88 5.86 -5.31 -14.49
N GLU A 89 5.69 -4.94 -15.76
CA GLU A 89 6.48 -3.87 -16.37
C GLU A 89 6.36 -2.57 -15.57
N LEU A 90 7.38 -1.73 -15.61
CA LEU A 90 7.39 -0.50 -14.82
C LEU A 90 6.19 0.40 -15.13
N GLY A 91 5.31 0.60 -14.14
CA GLY A 91 4.08 1.38 -14.26
C GLY A 91 2.90 0.63 -14.88
N GLU A 92 3.03 -0.65 -15.22
CA GLU A 92 1.88 -1.50 -15.58
C GLU A 92 0.92 -1.59 -14.39
N THR A 93 -0.39 -1.52 -14.65
CA THR A 93 -1.41 -1.58 -13.58
C THR A 93 -2.45 -2.65 -13.87
N LEU A 94 -2.89 -3.34 -12.82
CA LEU A 94 -4.00 -4.28 -12.87
C LEU A 94 -4.87 -4.12 -11.63
N LEU A 95 -6.16 -3.82 -11.84
CA LEU A 95 -7.15 -3.68 -10.77
C LEU A 95 -8.03 -4.91 -10.69
N PHE A 96 -8.28 -5.40 -9.48
CA PHE A 96 -9.29 -6.44 -9.24
C PHE A 96 -10.00 -6.20 -7.89
N ASN A 97 -11.20 -6.77 -7.77
CA ASN A 97 -11.90 -6.84 -6.49
C ASN A 97 -11.36 -8.02 -5.69
N SER A 98 -11.18 -7.82 -4.40
CA SER A 98 -10.75 -8.90 -3.52
C SER A 98 -11.75 -10.06 -3.55
N PRO A 99 -11.29 -11.32 -3.60
CA PRO A 99 -12.17 -12.46 -3.41
C PRO A 99 -12.95 -12.35 -2.10
N GLU A 100 -14.17 -12.82 -2.09
CA GLU A 100 -15.05 -12.69 -0.92
C GLU A 100 -14.41 -13.31 0.33
N ASN A 101 -14.41 -12.56 1.44
CA ASN A 101 -13.86 -12.96 2.74
C ASN A 101 -12.36 -13.32 2.73
N SER A 102 -11.59 -12.91 1.73
CA SER A 102 -10.16 -13.21 1.64
C SER A 102 -9.28 -12.22 2.42
N ILE A 103 -9.48 -10.93 2.19
CA ILE A 103 -8.72 -9.83 2.79
C ILE A 103 -9.66 -8.66 3.15
N THR A 104 -9.18 -7.75 3.99
CA THR A 104 -9.97 -6.58 4.40
C THR A 104 -10.20 -5.56 3.27
N PRO A 105 -9.18 -5.16 2.48
CA PRO A 105 -9.37 -4.22 1.38
C PRO A 105 -10.32 -4.77 0.31
N PRO A 106 -11.37 -4.02 -0.11
CA PRO A 106 -12.33 -4.52 -1.10
C PRO A 106 -11.77 -4.51 -2.54
N ARG A 107 -10.75 -3.72 -2.81
CA ARG A 107 -10.12 -3.60 -4.13
C ARG A 107 -8.61 -3.59 -3.99
N VAL A 108 -7.94 -4.23 -4.94
CA VAL A 108 -6.48 -4.26 -5.05
C VAL A 108 -6.04 -3.74 -6.40
N LEU A 109 -5.06 -2.85 -6.40
CA LEU A 109 -4.34 -2.38 -7.57
C LEU A 109 -2.91 -2.89 -7.51
N LEU A 110 -2.54 -3.75 -8.44
CA LEU A 110 -1.14 -4.10 -8.66
C LEU A 110 -0.46 -3.04 -9.50
N ILE A 111 0.78 -2.68 -9.15
CA ILE A 111 1.63 -1.79 -9.95
C ILE A 111 2.97 -2.46 -10.20
N GLY A 112 3.36 -2.57 -11.47
CA GLY A 112 4.65 -3.10 -11.87
C GLY A 112 5.82 -2.19 -11.49
N LEU A 113 6.88 -2.80 -10.95
CA LEU A 113 8.15 -2.15 -10.59
C LEU A 113 9.20 -2.27 -11.71
N GLY A 114 8.93 -3.07 -12.75
CA GLY A 114 9.93 -3.43 -13.75
C GLY A 114 10.96 -4.43 -13.24
N GLU A 115 12.10 -4.50 -13.92
CA GLU A 115 13.18 -5.43 -13.59
C GLU A 115 13.75 -5.17 -12.18
N GLU A 116 13.82 -6.21 -11.35
CA GLU A 116 14.32 -6.11 -9.97
C GLU A 116 15.74 -5.49 -9.91
N LYS A 117 16.63 -5.89 -10.81
CA LYS A 117 18.03 -5.41 -10.86
C LYS A 117 18.16 -3.96 -11.30
N GLN A 118 17.11 -3.37 -11.86
CA GLN A 118 17.10 -1.99 -12.36
C GLN A 118 16.30 -1.05 -11.45
N ILE A 119 15.76 -1.56 -10.35
CA ILE A 119 14.98 -0.75 -9.40
C ILE A 119 15.81 0.45 -8.91
N SER A 120 15.21 1.61 -8.92
CA SER A 120 15.82 2.88 -8.52
C SER A 120 14.81 3.78 -7.81
N LEU A 121 15.29 4.84 -7.19
CA LEU A 121 14.39 5.86 -6.62
C LEU A 121 13.53 6.54 -7.71
N ASP A 122 14.04 6.65 -8.94
CA ASP A 122 13.27 7.22 -10.06
C ASP A 122 12.15 6.29 -10.51
N SER A 123 12.37 4.98 -10.47
CA SER A 123 11.29 3.99 -10.67
C SER A 123 10.20 4.17 -9.63
N LEU A 124 10.54 4.34 -8.35
CA LEU A 124 9.57 4.54 -7.28
C LEU A 124 8.88 5.91 -7.34
N ARG A 125 9.57 6.95 -7.80
CA ARG A 125 8.94 8.24 -8.12
C ARG A 125 7.86 8.10 -9.19
N LEU A 126 8.13 7.31 -10.23
CA LEU A 126 7.12 7.02 -11.25
C LEU A 126 5.94 6.26 -10.65
N VAL A 127 6.21 5.22 -9.86
CA VAL A 127 5.18 4.43 -9.17
C VAL A 127 4.30 5.31 -8.27
N GLY A 128 4.88 6.22 -7.49
CA GLY A 128 4.12 7.16 -6.66
C GLY A 128 3.14 8.02 -7.47
N ARG A 129 3.57 8.52 -8.65
CA ARG A 129 2.69 9.28 -9.56
C ARG A 129 1.58 8.42 -10.14
N VAL A 130 1.92 7.20 -10.58
CA VAL A 130 0.93 6.25 -11.13
C VAL A 130 -0.09 5.88 -10.06
N ALA A 131 0.39 5.50 -8.87
CA ALA A 131 -0.45 5.10 -7.74
C ALA A 131 -1.49 6.19 -7.37
N LEU A 132 -1.04 7.44 -7.26
CA LEU A 132 -1.96 8.54 -6.96
C LEU A 132 -3.01 8.74 -8.04
N ARG A 133 -2.59 8.82 -9.31
CA ARG A 133 -3.51 9.06 -10.42
C ARG A 133 -4.54 7.95 -10.57
N GLU A 134 -4.14 6.69 -10.37
CA GLU A 134 -5.07 5.57 -10.35
C GLU A 134 -6.04 5.68 -9.17
N ALA A 135 -5.57 6.02 -7.96
CA ALA A 135 -6.44 6.23 -6.81
C ALA A 135 -7.47 7.33 -7.05
N VAL A 136 -7.07 8.45 -7.66
CA VAL A 136 -7.96 9.55 -8.06
C VAL A 136 -8.97 9.08 -9.10
N ARG A 137 -8.52 8.39 -10.15
CA ARG A 137 -9.38 7.84 -11.21
C ARG A 137 -10.42 6.86 -10.68
N LEU A 138 -10.01 6.03 -9.71
CA LEU A 138 -10.85 5.04 -9.05
C LEU A 138 -11.72 5.64 -7.92
N ARG A 139 -11.61 6.95 -7.68
CA ARG A 139 -12.34 7.69 -6.63
C ARG A 139 -12.17 7.07 -5.24
N ALA A 140 -10.97 6.56 -4.94
CA ALA A 140 -10.67 6.05 -3.61
C ALA A 140 -10.57 7.20 -2.62
N ALA A 141 -11.20 7.07 -1.45
CA ALA A 141 -11.11 8.06 -0.39
C ALA A 141 -10.00 7.70 0.61
N ARG A 142 -9.74 6.42 0.81
CA ARG A 142 -8.72 5.87 1.71
C ARG A 142 -7.88 4.87 0.93
N VAL A 143 -6.57 5.11 0.87
CA VAL A 143 -5.62 4.27 0.15
C VAL A 143 -4.58 3.72 1.13
N SER A 144 -4.22 2.45 0.98
CA SER A 144 -3.06 1.84 1.59
C SER A 144 -2.10 1.41 0.49
N PHE A 145 -0.82 1.66 0.67
CA PHE A 145 0.24 1.43 -0.31
C PHE A 145 1.35 0.57 0.29
N ALA A 146 1.51 -0.61 -0.25
CA ALA A 146 2.55 -1.57 0.12
C ALA A 146 3.59 -1.69 -1.01
N PRO A 147 4.81 -1.17 -0.85
CA PRO A 147 5.85 -1.30 -1.88
C PRO A 147 6.33 -2.73 -2.08
N THR A 148 6.23 -3.62 -1.08
CA THR A 148 6.55 -5.06 -1.08
C THR A 148 7.90 -5.46 -1.70
N ILE A 149 8.83 -4.50 -1.82
CA ILE A 149 10.15 -4.70 -2.46
C ILE A 149 10.97 -5.75 -1.71
N ARG A 150 10.96 -5.69 -0.37
CA ARG A 150 11.66 -6.67 0.49
C ARG A 150 11.01 -8.04 0.43
N ASP A 151 9.70 -8.07 0.35
CA ASP A 151 8.91 -9.30 0.32
C ASP A 151 9.04 -10.06 -1.03
N GLN A 152 9.74 -9.46 -1.98
CA GLN A 152 10.14 -10.06 -3.24
C GLN A 152 11.66 -10.28 -3.34
N GLY A 153 12.38 -10.14 -2.22
CA GLY A 153 13.78 -10.51 -2.06
C GLY A 153 14.79 -9.44 -2.41
N ASN A 154 14.39 -8.25 -2.86
CA ASN A 154 15.35 -7.17 -3.11
C ASN A 154 15.87 -6.60 -1.79
N THR A 155 17.19 -6.52 -1.66
CA THR A 155 17.88 -6.01 -0.47
C THR A 155 18.78 -4.80 -0.76
N THR A 156 18.83 -4.34 -2.00
CA THR A 156 19.75 -3.30 -2.44
C THR A 156 19.22 -1.89 -2.21
N LEU A 157 17.90 -1.68 -2.39
CA LEU A 157 17.27 -0.39 -2.19
C LEU A 157 16.95 -0.17 -0.71
N ASP A 158 17.28 0.98 -0.15
CA ASP A 158 16.82 1.36 1.19
C ASP A 158 15.30 1.60 1.20
N VAL A 159 14.58 0.96 2.13
CA VAL A 159 13.11 1.02 2.19
C VAL A 159 12.64 2.43 2.48
N GLY A 160 13.23 3.10 3.46
CA GLY A 160 12.83 4.46 3.83
C GLY A 160 13.07 5.48 2.70
N ASP A 161 14.17 5.33 1.92
CA ASP A 161 14.41 6.18 0.74
C ASP A 161 13.40 5.89 -0.37
N GLY A 162 13.03 4.63 -0.54
CA GLY A 162 11.99 4.22 -1.48
C GLY A 162 10.63 4.81 -1.13
N ASP A 163 10.21 4.69 0.12
CA ASP A 163 8.94 5.23 0.63
C ASP A 163 8.91 6.76 0.53
N ALA A 164 10.04 7.42 0.81
CA ALA A 164 10.19 8.87 0.66
C ALA A 164 10.05 9.30 -0.81
N ALA A 165 10.64 8.57 -1.75
CA ALA A 165 10.53 8.86 -3.18
C ALA A 165 9.08 8.71 -3.69
N VAL A 166 8.37 7.69 -3.23
CA VAL A 166 6.93 7.52 -3.49
C VAL A 166 6.14 8.69 -2.93
N ALA A 167 6.33 9.02 -1.65
CA ALA A 167 5.60 10.09 -0.95
C ALA A 167 5.82 11.46 -1.60
N GLU A 168 7.07 11.79 -1.97
CA GLU A 168 7.41 13.03 -2.68
C GLU A 168 6.56 13.20 -3.95
N GLN A 169 6.52 12.18 -4.78
CA GLN A 169 5.82 12.26 -6.06
C GLN A 169 4.31 12.14 -5.93
N LEU A 170 3.84 11.45 -4.91
CA LEU A 170 2.43 11.41 -4.53
C LEU A 170 1.92 12.82 -4.23
N VAL A 171 2.62 13.59 -3.38
CA VAL A 171 2.25 14.96 -3.00
C VAL A 171 2.21 15.86 -4.24
N LYS A 172 3.26 15.83 -5.07
CA LYS A 172 3.33 16.63 -6.30
C LYS A 172 2.23 16.28 -7.32
N ALA A 173 1.93 14.98 -7.45
CA ALA A 173 0.85 14.53 -8.32
C ALA A 173 -0.52 14.94 -7.76
N TYR A 174 -0.72 14.86 -6.43
CA TYR A 174 -1.96 15.29 -5.79
C TYR A 174 -2.23 16.78 -5.97
N ASP A 175 -1.22 17.64 -5.79
CA ASP A 175 -1.32 19.07 -6.09
C ASP A 175 -1.71 19.31 -7.55
N THR A 176 -1.11 18.56 -8.49
CA THR A 176 -1.45 18.65 -9.91
C THR A 176 -2.92 18.29 -10.16
N GLU A 177 -3.41 17.16 -9.60
CA GLU A 177 -4.80 16.73 -9.76
C GLU A 177 -5.78 17.75 -9.14
N LYS A 178 -5.43 18.34 -7.99
CA LYS A 178 -6.24 19.42 -7.37
C LYS A 178 -6.30 20.68 -8.21
N ARG A 179 -5.21 21.06 -8.85
CA ARG A 179 -5.19 22.20 -9.78
C ARG A 179 -6.04 21.95 -11.04
N LEU A 180 -6.03 20.73 -11.55
CA LEU A 180 -6.89 20.33 -12.67
C LEU A 180 -8.36 20.35 -12.26
N GLN A 181 -8.69 19.81 -11.07
CA GLN A 181 -10.04 19.84 -10.52
C GLN A 181 -10.56 21.25 -10.34
N ALA A 182 -9.76 22.17 -9.78
CA ALA A 182 -10.13 23.56 -9.58
C ALA A 182 -10.43 24.31 -10.89
N ARG A 183 -9.93 23.81 -12.03
CA ARG A 183 -10.17 24.35 -13.38
C ARG A 183 -11.29 23.63 -14.14
N GLY A 184 -11.94 22.64 -13.52
CA GLY A 184 -12.95 21.81 -14.18
C GLY A 184 -12.39 20.85 -15.24
N LEU A 185 -11.06 20.57 -15.20
CA LEU A 185 -10.35 19.72 -16.15
C LEU A 185 -10.15 18.29 -15.66
N SER A 186 -10.59 17.98 -14.45
CA SER A 186 -10.57 16.64 -13.85
C SER A 186 -11.89 16.38 -13.13
N PRO A 187 -12.41 15.14 -13.12
CA PRO A 187 -13.57 14.78 -12.32
C PRO A 187 -13.38 15.09 -10.83
N GLU A 188 -14.47 15.24 -10.11
CA GLU A 188 -14.40 15.36 -8.66
C GLU A 188 -13.90 14.07 -8.02
N PHE A 189 -13.01 14.21 -7.05
CA PHE A 189 -12.49 13.13 -6.23
C PHE A 189 -12.29 13.61 -4.78
N SER A 190 -12.28 12.67 -3.84
CA SER A 190 -12.22 12.97 -2.41
C SER A 190 -11.23 12.08 -1.67
N LEU A 191 -9.98 12.00 -2.16
CA LEU A 191 -8.90 11.29 -1.46
C LEU A 191 -8.62 12.01 -0.14
N LYS A 192 -8.75 11.31 0.99
CA LYS A 192 -8.65 11.85 2.35
C LYS A 192 -7.44 11.34 3.11
N SER A 193 -7.11 10.07 2.91
CA SER A 193 -6.01 9.45 3.62
C SER A 193 -5.19 8.52 2.72
N TRP A 194 -3.89 8.53 2.99
CA TRP A 194 -2.94 7.64 2.36
C TRP A 194 -2.04 7.01 3.42
N VAL A 195 -2.04 5.69 3.48
CA VAL A 195 -1.16 4.92 4.35
C VAL A 195 0.00 4.37 3.52
N ILE A 196 1.22 4.46 4.03
CA ILE A 196 2.36 3.69 3.54
C ILE A 196 2.56 2.53 4.51
N ASP A 197 2.45 1.31 4.01
CA ASP A 197 2.61 0.10 4.80
C ASP A 197 4.10 -0.15 5.03
N ALA A 198 4.51 -0.23 6.27
CA ALA A 198 5.90 -0.47 6.65
C ALA A 198 6.01 -1.66 7.59
N GLY A 199 6.95 -2.55 7.32
CA GLY A 199 7.30 -3.62 8.25
C GLY A 199 7.97 -3.08 9.51
N PRO A 200 7.92 -3.81 10.65
CA PRO A 200 8.43 -3.33 11.94
C PRO A 200 9.89 -2.85 11.91
N LYS A 201 10.73 -3.49 11.10
CA LYS A 201 12.16 -3.14 10.95
C LYS A 201 12.39 -1.79 10.26
N PHE A 202 11.42 -1.32 9.49
CA PHE A 202 11.57 -0.15 8.62
C PHE A 202 10.71 1.03 9.06
N PHE A 203 9.78 0.83 9.99
CA PHE A 203 8.78 1.81 10.41
C PHE A 203 9.38 3.16 10.84
N GLU A 204 10.41 3.16 11.68
CA GLU A 204 11.04 4.42 12.15
C GLU A 204 11.75 5.16 11.02
N SER A 205 12.51 4.44 10.19
CA SER A 205 13.21 5.02 9.03
C SER A 205 12.21 5.56 8.00
N ALA A 206 11.19 4.78 7.65
CA ALA A 206 10.12 5.20 6.75
C ALA A 206 9.38 6.43 7.27
N THR A 207 8.98 6.43 8.56
CA THR A 207 8.30 7.58 9.19
C THR A 207 9.12 8.86 9.07
N THR A 208 10.40 8.80 9.39
CA THR A 208 11.29 9.97 9.36
C THR A 208 11.47 10.48 7.93
N LYS A 209 11.84 9.60 6.99
CA LYS A 209 12.15 9.98 5.61
C LYS A 209 10.91 10.42 4.83
N VAL A 210 9.78 9.75 5.02
CA VAL A 210 8.50 10.14 4.42
C VAL A 210 8.05 11.52 4.92
N SER A 211 8.15 11.78 6.23
CA SER A 211 7.81 13.09 6.79
C SER A 211 8.65 14.21 6.17
N GLN A 212 9.96 14.00 6.05
CA GLN A 212 10.86 14.96 5.40
C GLN A 212 10.51 15.17 3.92
N ALA A 213 10.28 14.10 3.18
CA ALA A 213 9.94 14.17 1.75
C ALA A 213 8.62 14.93 1.51
N VAL A 214 7.60 14.68 2.31
CA VAL A 214 6.31 15.39 2.21
C VAL A 214 6.49 16.87 2.50
N GLN A 215 7.26 17.25 3.54
CA GLN A 215 7.53 18.66 3.87
C GLN A 215 8.28 19.39 2.76
N GLN A 216 9.21 18.72 2.06
CA GLN A 216 9.98 19.29 0.95
C GLN A 216 9.17 19.38 -0.35
N ALA A 217 8.16 18.52 -0.54
CA ALA A 217 7.36 18.45 -1.76
C ALA A 217 6.20 19.45 -1.79
N ARG A 218 5.83 20.03 -0.66
CA ARG A 218 4.79 21.06 -0.49
C ARG A 218 5.30 22.43 -0.84
#